data_5ccc2a1e613b110c986ac8cbbeec583f
#
_entry.id   5ccc2a1e613b110c986ac8cbbeec583f
#
_cell.length_a   1.000
_cell.length_b   1.000
_cell.length_c   1.000
_cell.angle_alpha   90.00
_cell.angle_beta   90.00
_cell.angle_gamma   90.00
#
_symmetry.space_group_name_H-M   'P 1'
#
loop_
_entity.id
_entity.type
_entity.pdbx_description
1 polymer ?
#
loop_
_entity_poly.entity_id
_entity_poly.type
_entity_poly.pdbx_seq_one_letter_code
_entity_poly.pdbx_strand_id
1 'polypeptide(L)'
;MFEKLTLKEKYNILIQVAIVGSFIGIGFLVNHALRISGLYMDDLYMWSTYGEQSFLEYVFPVGSTRFRPVYWFVAWIELGIIRYHITWIVPINILIAAATAYFIYLFAKEISQMPWVAYGMGVMFLVSRFAYYNIGQLLGLMEAMGIIFSLLIAHFLYQYICYERNARYYVALLFYILICFTHERYIVLLPVFFLAILARRTKDLFACVSAILASAGIIVLRTLTTGKVVPAGTGGTYVTDTFSVKSMFGSVLDEILYMFGVNAGPEHLNGMTWAQTPLPIKILVYMGGVVAIFIVYKFIRSLYVLYSKKIKIDTIIWLTVFFIFFIGGTILSSAVTIRVEMRWIYAPYVFMLLLVSLMMGTWKRVKEIRIQEKVLIQYLPLATVTLWMILMIPVELYGRTKYDGIYLFPNQKRYNSLADETYWKYGDDIFGKEIYIIGNSYKMSDFTAKTFFKVYDRKRKAEGTVVKHISSVKELGQIRSNMIVLKEDPAHNVFSDVTDAYRDLKCEIVKGYYRDGWMEQEAKINVMTGANGQIDLEFMYPGVLDGKQNITISVDGKEPETFDMENNIENKSYKVNPYSIVTLQFDNDFVYPDAKQQRGELPLSVIMNVTTS
;
A
#
# COMPACT_ATOMS: atom_id res chain seq x y z
N MET A 1 5.83 22.00 35.68
CA MET A 1 7.05 21.34 35.20
C MET A 1 7.81 22.22 34.18
N PHE A 2 7.15 22.87 33.24
CA PHE A 2 7.76 23.75 32.21
C PHE A 2 8.42 25.04 32.78
N GLU A 3 7.96 25.56 33.90
CA GLU A 3 8.50 26.80 34.51
C GLU A 3 9.89 26.65 35.11
N LYS A 4 10.31 25.41 35.45
CA LYS A 4 11.63 25.13 36.06
C LYS A 4 12.76 24.87 35.06
N LEU A 5 12.45 24.89 33.72
CA LEU A 5 13.43 24.65 32.68
C LEU A 5 14.19 25.91 32.31
N THR A 6 15.48 25.78 32.04
CA THR A 6 16.31 26.86 31.49
C THR A 6 15.82 27.28 30.11
N LEU A 7 16.12 28.51 29.70
CA LEU A 7 15.77 29.01 28.35
C LEU A 7 16.32 28.10 27.23
N LYS A 8 17.51 27.54 27.40
CA LYS A 8 18.13 26.61 26.45
C LYS A 8 17.37 25.28 26.34
N GLU A 9 16.89 24.76 27.46
CA GLU A 9 16.09 23.51 27.48
C GLU A 9 14.72 23.76 26.84
N LYS A 10 14.06 24.89 27.14
CA LYS A 10 12.79 25.29 26.49
C LYS A 10 12.96 25.40 24.97
N TYR A 11 14.04 26.05 24.50
CA TYR A 11 14.33 26.18 23.08
C TYR A 11 14.58 24.82 22.41
N ASN A 12 15.34 23.91 23.05
CA ASN A 12 15.56 22.57 22.54
C ASN A 12 14.25 21.76 22.43
N ILE A 13 13.36 21.85 23.42
CA ILE A 13 12.05 21.20 23.38
C ILE A 13 11.22 21.74 22.22
N LEU A 14 11.19 23.07 22.04
CA LEU A 14 10.46 23.72 20.94
C LEU A 14 10.97 23.21 19.56
N ILE A 15 12.27 23.10 19.38
CA ILE A 15 12.87 22.54 18.15
C ILE A 15 12.40 21.10 17.94
N GLN A 16 12.43 20.25 18.99
CA GLN A 16 12.00 18.86 18.85
C GLN A 16 10.51 18.77 18.51
N VAL A 17 9.66 19.58 19.14
CA VAL A 17 8.23 19.65 18.82
C VAL A 17 8.01 20.12 17.39
N ALA A 18 8.76 21.13 16.91
CA ALA A 18 8.68 21.58 15.52
C ALA A 18 9.10 20.51 14.52
N ILE A 19 10.15 19.72 14.82
CA ILE A 19 10.59 18.61 13.98
C ILE A 19 9.52 17.52 13.92
N VAL A 20 8.96 17.10 15.07
CA VAL A 20 7.87 16.12 15.11
C VAL A 20 6.66 16.63 14.35
N GLY A 21 6.24 17.88 14.59
CA GLY A 21 5.13 18.52 13.88
C GLY A 21 5.36 18.57 12.36
N SER A 22 6.60 18.85 11.93
CA SER A 22 6.95 18.86 10.50
C SER A 22 6.88 17.46 9.89
N PHE A 23 7.33 16.40 10.57
CA PHE A 23 7.21 15.02 10.08
C PHE A 23 5.75 14.58 9.98
N ILE A 24 4.91 14.95 10.97
CA ILE A 24 3.46 14.70 10.90
C ILE A 24 2.86 15.44 9.68
N GLY A 25 3.16 16.74 9.53
CA GLY A 25 2.66 17.54 8.41
C GLY A 25 3.10 17.00 7.05
N ILE A 26 4.38 16.64 6.90
CA ILE A 26 4.89 15.98 5.67
C ILE A 26 4.19 14.64 5.46
N GLY A 27 4.05 13.82 6.51
CA GLY A 27 3.36 12.53 6.44
C GLY A 27 1.95 12.66 5.88
N PHE A 28 1.14 13.59 6.38
CA PHE A 28 -0.20 13.85 5.85
C PHE A 28 -0.17 14.43 4.43
N LEU A 29 0.71 15.40 4.16
CA LEU A 29 0.84 16.03 2.84
C LEU A 29 1.13 15.00 1.75
N VAL A 30 2.12 14.14 1.98
CA VAL A 30 2.58 13.19 0.95
C VAL A 30 1.71 11.94 0.84
N ASN A 31 0.84 11.67 1.82
CA ASN A 31 -0.05 10.50 1.82
C ASN A 31 -1.54 10.87 1.71
N HIS A 32 -1.87 12.12 1.36
CA HIS A 32 -3.25 12.62 1.28
C HIS A 32 -4.17 11.80 0.36
N ALA A 33 -3.61 11.16 -0.66
CA ALA A 33 -4.35 10.31 -1.59
C ALA A 33 -4.66 8.90 -1.06
N LEU A 34 -4.01 8.47 0.04
CA LEU A 34 -4.29 7.17 0.64
C LEU A 34 -5.59 7.23 1.43
N ARG A 35 -6.44 6.26 1.17
CA ARG A 35 -7.72 6.09 1.86
C ARG A 35 -8.03 4.60 2.00
N ILE A 36 -8.52 4.23 3.17
CA ILE A 36 -9.10 2.92 3.43
C ILE A 36 -10.53 3.15 3.91
N SER A 37 -11.50 2.78 3.09
CA SER A 37 -12.93 2.82 3.42
C SER A 37 -13.59 1.45 3.34
N GLY A 38 -12.89 0.45 2.79
CA GLY A 38 -13.27 -0.96 2.77
C GLY A 38 -12.07 -1.86 3.03
N LEU A 39 -12.24 -2.95 3.78
CA LEU A 39 -11.20 -3.93 4.07
C LEU A 39 -11.32 -5.15 3.17
N TYR A 40 -10.18 -5.80 2.87
CA TYR A 40 -10.16 -7.05 2.10
C TYR A 40 -8.94 -7.90 2.50
N MET A 41 -8.95 -9.18 2.14
CA MET A 41 -7.88 -10.15 2.38
C MET A 41 -7.37 -10.14 3.83
N ASP A 42 -6.06 -9.98 4.03
CA ASP A 42 -5.42 -10.06 5.35
C ASP A 42 -5.93 -9.00 6.32
N ASP A 43 -6.20 -7.78 5.86
CA ASP A 43 -6.73 -6.69 6.68
C ASP A 43 -8.16 -7.01 7.16
N LEU A 44 -9.00 -7.55 6.27
CA LEU A 44 -10.35 -7.99 6.62
C LEU A 44 -10.31 -9.20 7.56
N TYR A 45 -9.41 -10.15 7.33
CA TYR A 45 -9.21 -11.31 8.20
C TYR A 45 -8.80 -10.88 9.61
N MET A 46 -7.82 -10.01 9.75
CA MET A 46 -7.36 -9.48 11.04
C MET A 46 -8.50 -8.81 11.81
N TRP A 47 -9.27 -7.97 11.11
CA TRP A 47 -10.39 -7.25 11.71
C TRP A 47 -11.50 -8.19 12.14
N SER A 48 -11.86 -9.20 11.33
CA SER A 48 -12.93 -10.16 11.64
C SER A 48 -12.55 -11.05 12.81
N THR A 49 -11.32 -11.58 12.83
CA THR A 49 -10.84 -12.44 13.92
C THR A 49 -10.77 -11.70 15.26
N TYR A 50 -10.36 -10.43 15.26
CA TYR A 50 -10.39 -9.56 16.44
C TYR A 50 -11.79 -9.49 17.06
N GLY A 51 -12.86 -9.54 16.26
CA GLY A 51 -14.23 -9.45 16.73
C GLY A 51 -14.85 -10.76 17.20
N GLU A 52 -14.34 -11.87 16.73
CA GLU A 52 -14.88 -13.20 16.92
C GLU A 52 -14.14 -14.01 17.99
N GLN A 53 -12.86 -13.68 18.25
CA GLN A 53 -11.99 -14.41 19.16
C GLN A 53 -11.80 -13.67 20.50
N SER A 54 -11.52 -14.44 21.55
CA SER A 54 -11.03 -13.88 22.81
C SER A 54 -9.62 -13.29 22.64
N PHE A 55 -9.20 -12.42 23.57
CA PHE A 55 -7.86 -11.84 23.56
C PHE A 55 -6.75 -12.90 23.46
N LEU A 56 -6.85 -13.98 24.24
CA LEU A 56 -5.83 -15.03 24.25
C LEU A 56 -5.80 -15.81 22.94
N GLU A 57 -6.95 -16.15 22.37
CA GLU A 57 -7.05 -16.84 21.08
C GLU A 57 -6.51 -15.97 19.94
N TYR A 58 -6.75 -14.65 19.98
CA TYR A 58 -6.24 -13.73 18.98
C TYR A 58 -4.72 -13.57 19.07
N VAL A 59 -4.16 -13.39 20.27
CA VAL A 59 -2.72 -13.19 20.47
C VAL A 59 -1.93 -14.49 20.27
N PHE A 60 -2.52 -15.63 20.64
CA PHE A 60 -1.88 -16.96 20.53
C PHE A 60 -2.77 -17.90 19.69
N PRO A 61 -2.89 -17.66 18.37
CA PRO A 61 -3.79 -18.46 17.53
C PRO A 61 -3.31 -19.91 17.44
N VAL A 62 -4.10 -20.82 17.95
CA VAL A 62 -3.83 -22.27 17.91
C VAL A 62 -3.94 -22.78 16.47
N GLY A 63 -3.00 -23.60 16.05
CA GLY A 63 -2.97 -24.16 14.69
C GLY A 63 -2.50 -23.19 13.60
N SER A 64 -2.08 -21.98 13.97
CA SER A 64 -1.47 -21.05 13.01
C SER A 64 -0.12 -21.56 12.52
N THR A 65 0.18 -21.33 11.24
CA THR A 65 1.51 -21.59 10.66
C THR A 65 2.56 -20.57 11.12
N ARG A 66 2.15 -19.52 11.83
CA ARG A 66 2.99 -18.40 12.26
C ARG A 66 2.77 -18.09 13.73
N PHE A 67 3.86 -17.87 14.44
CA PHE A 67 3.84 -17.51 15.86
C PHE A 67 4.39 -16.10 16.06
N ARG A 68 3.50 -15.12 16.19
CA ARG A 68 3.80 -13.67 16.26
C ARG A 68 3.07 -12.97 17.40
N PRO A 69 3.19 -13.44 18.65
CA PRO A 69 2.38 -12.94 19.76
C PRO A 69 2.57 -11.44 20.03
N VAL A 70 3.77 -10.88 19.85
CA VAL A 70 4.03 -9.45 20.05
C VAL A 70 3.30 -8.61 19.00
N TYR A 71 3.31 -9.04 17.73
CA TYR A 71 2.55 -8.38 16.69
C TYR A 71 1.05 -8.41 16.96
N TRP A 72 0.50 -9.61 17.24
CA TRP A 72 -0.93 -9.76 17.48
C TRP A 72 -1.41 -9.01 18.73
N PHE A 73 -0.56 -8.92 19.77
CA PHE A 73 -0.85 -8.11 20.95
C PHE A 73 -1.00 -6.61 20.61
N VAL A 74 -0.07 -6.05 19.82
CA VAL A 74 -0.12 -4.63 19.43
C VAL A 74 -1.25 -4.40 18.43
N ALA A 75 -1.49 -5.32 17.51
CA ALA A 75 -2.62 -5.28 16.60
C ALA A 75 -3.98 -5.31 17.33
N TRP A 76 -4.09 -6.08 18.42
CA TRP A 76 -5.28 -6.05 19.28
C TRP A 76 -5.55 -4.65 19.85
N ILE A 77 -4.51 -3.97 20.33
CA ILE A 77 -4.62 -2.61 20.85
C ILE A 77 -5.03 -1.65 19.74
N GLU A 78 -4.39 -1.73 18.58
CA GLU A 78 -4.70 -0.90 17.41
C GLU A 78 -6.15 -1.07 16.97
N LEU A 79 -6.60 -2.31 16.80
CA LEU A 79 -7.99 -2.62 16.43
C LEU A 79 -8.99 -2.21 17.52
N GLY A 80 -8.58 -2.24 18.80
CA GLY A 80 -9.36 -1.71 19.91
C GLY A 80 -9.55 -0.19 19.86
N ILE A 81 -8.58 0.53 19.28
CA ILE A 81 -8.65 1.98 19.03
C ILE A 81 -9.50 2.27 17.77
N ILE A 82 -9.21 1.57 16.68
CA ILE A 82 -9.89 1.74 15.38
C ILE A 82 -11.36 1.34 15.48
N ARG A 83 -11.65 0.18 16.10
CA ARG A 83 -12.99 -0.41 16.17
C ARG A 83 -13.64 -0.47 14.77
N TYR A 84 -14.80 0.17 14.60
CA TYR A 84 -15.53 0.28 13.33
C TYR A 84 -15.12 1.51 12.50
N HIS A 85 -14.22 2.35 13.01
CA HIS A 85 -13.72 3.53 12.30
C HIS A 85 -12.50 3.19 11.42
N ILE A 86 -12.69 2.33 10.43
CA ILE A 86 -11.58 1.86 9.56
C ILE A 86 -10.86 2.99 8.81
N THR A 87 -11.52 4.13 8.60
CA THR A 87 -10.90 5.32 8.01
C THR A 87 -9.77 5.91 8.87
N TRP A 88 -9.65 5.51 10.14
CA TRP A 88 -8.56 5.92 11.02
C TRP A 88 -7.26 5.14 10.78
N ILE A 89 -7.29 4.03 10.03
CA ILE A 89 -6.11 3.21 9.76
C ILE A 89 -5.00 4.06 9.12
N VAL A 90 -5.28 4.77 8.04
CA VAL A 90 -4.29 5.60 7.36
C VAL A 90 -3.75 6.74 8.24
N PRO A 91 -4.58 7.55 8.92
CA PRO A 91 -4.10 8.54 9.89
C PRO A 91 -3.20 7.96 10.99
N ILE A 92 -3.57 6.82 11.59
CA ILE A 92 -2.76 6.15 12.61
C ILE A 92 -1.42 5.70 12.03
N ASN A 93 -1.42 5.08 10.86
CA ASN A 93 -0.20 4.65 10.19
C ASN A 93 0.71 5.82 9.82
N ILE A 94 0.15 6.97 9.43
CA ILE A 94 0.91 8.21 9.20
C ILE A 94 1.59 8.68 10.50
N LEU A 95 0.89 8.66 11.62
CA LEU A 95 1.47 9.03 12.93
C LEU A 95 2.60 8.08 13.34
N ILE A 96 2.42 6.76 13.13
CA ILE A 96 3.44 5.75 13.37
C ILE A 96 4.66 5.98 12.45
N ALA A 97 4.44 6.28 11.17
CA ALA A 97 5.51 6.60 10.23
C ALA A 97 6.24 7.89 10.60
N ALA A 98 5.53 8.93 11.07
CA ALA A 98 6.13 10.18 11.55
C ALA A 98 6.98 9.94 12.82
N ALA A 99 6.51 9.11 13.75
CA ALA A 99 7.29 8.68 14.91
C ALA A 99 8.55 7.91 14.48
N THR A 100 8.43 7.00 13.52
CA THR A 100 9.58 6.26 12.95
C THR A 100 10.58 7.22 12.31
N ALA A 101 10.13 8.21 11.54
CA ALA A 101 10.98 9.25 10.96
C ALA A 101 11.73 10.05 12.04
N TYR A 102 11.08 10.32 13.16
CA TYR A 102 11.70 10.98 14.28
C TYR A 102 12.78 10.11 14.96
N PHE A 103 12.56 8.80 15.12
CA PHE A 103 13.60 7.87 15.59
C PHE A 103 14.79 7.81 14.62
N ILE A 104 14.53 7.77 13.31
CA ILE A 104 15.58 7.86 12.28
C ILE A 104 16.37 9.15 12.44
N TYR A 105 15.69 10.30 12.59
CA TYR A 105 16.32 11.60 12.82
C TYR A 105 17.22 11.58 14.06
N LEU A 106 16.74 11.11 15.20
CA LEU A 106 17.51 11.09 16.44
C LEU A 106 18.79 10.26 16.28
N PHE A 107 18.68 9.05 15.72
CA PHE A 107 19.84 8.17 15.56
C PHE A 107 20.79 8.67 14.46
N ALA A 108 20.28 9.11 13.32
CA ALA A 108 21.09 9.72 12.26
C ALA A 108 21.85 10.98 12.77
N LYS A 109 21.20 11.80 13.61
CA LYS A 109 21.83 12.95 14.25
C LYS A 109 22.97 12.54 15.19
N GLU A 110 22.77 11.48 15.97
CA GLU A 110 23.78 10.97 16.91
C GLU A 110 25.03 10.48 16.16
N ILE A 111 24.86 9.70 15.07
CA ILE A 111 25.99 9.11 14.33
C ILE A 111 26.68 10.08 13.35
N SER A 112 25.93 11.02 12.78
CA SER A 112 26.48 11.97 11.80
C SER A 112 26.96 13.28 12.39
N GLN A 113 26.43 13.68 13.55
CA GLN A 113 26.59 15.03 14.11
C GLN A 113 26.15 16.15 13.14
N MET A 114 25.20 15.84 12.23
CA MET A 114 24.68 16.73 11.22
C MET A 114 23.14 16.79 11.27
N PRO A 115 22.53 17.72 12.06
CA PRO A 115 21.08 17.74 12.29
C PRO A 115 20.25 17.86 10.98
N TRP A 116 20.75 18.62 10.00
CA TRP A 116 20.07 18.79 8.71
C TRP A 116 20.10 17.54 7.83
N VAL A 117 21.22 16.80 7.84
CA VAL A 117 21.31 15.49 7.17
C VAL A 117 20.33 14.52 7.84
N ALA A 118 20.35 14.47 9.15
CA ALA A 118 19.47 13.60 9.91
C ALA A 118 17.98 13.89 9.65
N TYR A 119 17.61 15.18 9.62
CA TYR A 119 16.25 15.62 9.27
C TYR A 119 15.87 15.16 7.85
N GLY A 120 16.80 15.38 6.90
CA GLY A 120 16.63 14.93 5.52
C GLY A 120 16.41 13.42 5.39
N MET A 121 17.08 12.59 6.20
CA MET A 121 16.85 11.13 6.19
C MET A 121 15.44 10.78 6.68
N GLY A 122 14.93 11.47 7.71
CA GLY A 122 13.53 11.32 8.14
C GLY A 122 12.54 11.71 7.04
N VAL A 123 12.80 12.79 6.31
CA VAL A 123 11.98 13.22 5.16
C VAL A 123 12.05 12.17 4.04
N MET A 124 13.24 11.70 3.67
CA MET A 124 13.41 10.65 2.64
C MET A 124 12.64 9.38 2.99
N PHE A 125 12.64 9.00 4.26
CA PHE A 125 11.83 7.87 4.73
C PHE A 125 10.33 8.12 4.50
N LEU A 126 9.78 9.26 4.93
CA LEU A 126 8.35 9.58 4.79
C LEU A 126 7.90 9.71 3.33
N VAL A 127 8.76 10.25 2.47
CA VAL A 127 8.47 10.41 1.04
C VAL A 127 8.61 9.10 0.28
N SER A 128 9.28 8.09 0.86
CA SER A 128 9.57 6.84 0.16
C SER A 128 8.31 6.07 -0.23
N ARG A 129 8.39 5.37 -1.36
CA ARG A 129 7.36 4.40 -1.79
C ARG A 129 7.19 3.26 -0.79
N PHE A 130 8.23 2.94 -0.01
CA PHE A 130 8.18 1.90 1.02
C PHE A 130 7.29 2.31 2.19
N ALA A 131 7.40 3.56 2.67
CA ALA A 131 6.51 4.10 3.69
C ALA A 131 5.06 4.18 3.17
N TYR A 132 4.87 4.66 1.94
CA TYR A 132 3.56 4.75 1.30
C TYR A 132 2.85 3.38 1.25
N TYR A 133 3.57 2.34 0.82
CA TYR A 133 3.04 0.99 0.74
C TYR A 133 2.56 0.47 2.10
N ASN A 134 3.33 0.70 3.16
CA ASN A 134 2.97 0.22 4.50
C ASN A 134 1.90 1.08 5.18
N ILE A 135 1.84 2.39 4.90
CA ILE A 135 0.78 3.28 5.41
C ILE A 135 -0.60 2.89 4.85
N GLY A 136 -0.66 2.41 3.61
CA GLY A 136 -1.88 2.03 2.92
C GLY A 136 -2.48 0.69 3.33
N GLN A 137 -2.09 0.09 4.46
CA GLN A 137 -2.54 -1.23 4.93
C GLN A 137 -2.66 -1.27 6.45
N LEU A 138 -3.65 -1.99 6.98
CA LEU A 138 -3.72 -2.32 8.41
C LEU A 138 -2.54 -3.23 8.81
N LEU A 139 -2.19 -4.21 7.96
CA LEU A 139 -1.04 -5.10 8.15
C LEU A 139 0.30 -4.35 8.18
N GLY A 140 0.35 -3.10 7.73
CA GLY A 140 1.54 -2.24 7.75
C GLY A 140 2.14 -2.02 9.13
N LEU A 141 1.34 -2.13 10.20
CA LEU A 141 1.80 -2.08 11.59
C LEU A 141 2.94 -3.08 11.86
N MET A 142 2.87 -4.29 11.32
CA MET A 142 3.88 -5.33 11.54
C MET A 142 5.27 -4.88 11.08
N GLU A 143 5.33 -4.26 9.91
CA GLU A 143 6.59 -3.77 9.34
C GLU A 143 7.09 -2.51 10.06
N ALA A 144 6.18 -1.63 10.48
CA ALA A 144 6.51 -0.46 11.28
C ALA A 144 7.12 -0.85 12.64
N MET A 145 6.53 -1.84 13.33
CA MET A 145 7.11 -2.42 14.56
C MET A 145 8.48 -3.02 14.30
N GLY A 146 8.63 -3.76 13.18
CA GLY A 146 9.91 -4.33 12.77
C GLY A 146 11.01 -3.27 12.64
N ILE A 147 10.71 -2.12 12.02
CA ILE A 147 11.67 -1.01 11.91
C ILE A 147 11.96 -0.37 13.27
N ILE A 148 10.94 -0.04 14.05
CA ILE A 148 11.12 0.60 15.35
C ILE A 148 12.01 -0.27 16.25
N PHE A 149 11.72 -1.56 16.35
CA PHE A 149 12.56 -2.47 17.15
C PHE A 149 13.97 -2.62 16.56
N SER A 150 14.12 -2.67 15.23
CA SER A 150 15.44 -2.69 14.59
C SER A 150 16.26 -1.44 14.91
N LEU A 151 15.63 -0.25 14.86
CA LEU A 151 16.27 1.01 15.23
C LEU A 151 16.69 1.03 16.70
N LEU A 152 15.84 0.51 17.60
CA LEU A 152 16.17 0.39 19.03
C LEU A 152 17.31 -0.59 19.26
N ILE A 153 17.32 -1.75 18.59
CA ILE A 153 18.46 -2.69 18.63
C ILE A 153 19.73 -1.97 18.20
N ALA A 154 19.71 -1.32 17.04
CA ALA A 154 20.86 -0.62 16.50
C ALA A 154 21.36 0.50 17.43
N HIS A 155 20.44 1.30 17.97
CA HIS A 155 20.77 2.38 18.90
C HIS A 155 21.38 1.86 20.21
N PHE A 156 20.79 0.84 20.82
CA PHE A 156 21.33 0.29 22.08
C PHE A 156 22.65 -0.46 21.88
N LEU A 157 22.82 -1.17 20.77
CA LEU A 157 24.13 -1.77 20.45
C LEU A 157 25.18 -0.70 20.11
N TYR A 158 24.80 0.40 19.46
CA TYR A 158 25.67 1.56 19.30
C TYR A 158 26.13 2.12 20.65
N GLN A 159 25.20 2.31 21.60
CA GLN A 159 25.54 2.76 22.96
C GLN A 159 26.45 1.75 23.70
N TYR A 160 26.24 0.45 23.51
CA TYR A 160 27.08 -0.60 24.06
C TYR A 160 28.51 -0.52 23.50
N ILE A 161 28.65 -0.28 22.18
CA ILE A 161 29.96 -0.21 21.51
C ILE A 161 30.68 1.10 21.85
N CYS A 162 30.01 2.26 21.78
CA CYS A 162 30.65 3.56 21.84
C CYS A 162 30.80 4.13 23.25
N TYR A 163 29.85 3.82 24.16
CA TYR A 163 29.80 4.35 25.51
C TYR A 163 30.08 3.30 26.60
N GLU A 164 30.43 2.08 26.20
CA GLU A 164 30.79 0.94 27.07
C GLU A 164 29.73 0.57 28.12
N ARG A 165 28.45 0.79 27.82
CA ARG A 165 27.33 0.53 28.73
C ARG A 165 26.81 -0.90 28.59
N ASN A 166 27.29 -1.84 29.43
CA ASN A 166 26.92 -3.27 29.34
C ASN A 166 25.41 -3.53 29.38
N ALA A 167 24.68 -2.83 30.26
CA ALA A 167 23.22 -2.99 30.35
C ALA A 167 22.49 -2.75 29.01
N ARG A 168 23.06 -1.94 28.10
CA ARG A 168 22.46 -1.63 26.79
C ARG A 168 22.44 -2.82 25.84
N TYR A 169 23.40 -3.74 25.99
CA TYR A 169 23.39 -4.99 25.26
C TYR A 169 22.14 -5.82 25.57
N TYR A 170 21.79 -5.96 26.85
CA TYR A 170 20.62 -6.74 27.26
C TYR A 170 19.30 -6.05 26.88
N VAL A 171 19.28 -4.71 26.89
CA VAL A 171 18.11 -3.97 26.35
C VAL A 171 17.96 -4.21 24.86
N ALA A 172 19.04 -4.22 24.07
CA ALA A 172 19.01 -4.58 22.66
C ALA A 172 18.53 -6.04 22.46
N LEU A 173 18.99 -6.97 23.32
CA LEU A 173 18.57 -8.37 23.28
C LEU A 173 17.08 -8.54 23.58
N LEU A 174 16.53 -7.75 24.51
CA LEU A 174 15.09 -7.72 24.74
C LEU A 174 14.33 -7.30 23.47
N PHE A 175 14.76 -6.23 22.80
CA PHE A 175 14.14 -5.81 21.53
C PHE A 175 14.33 -6.83 20.41
N TYR A 176 15.43 -7.59 20.41
CA TYR A 176 15.61 -8.70 19.49
C TYR A 176 14.59 -9.83 19.72
N ILE A 177 14.30 -10.16 20.96
CA ILE A 177 13.24 -11.13 21.28
C ILE A 177 11.88 -10.59 20.82
N LEU A 178 11.56 -9.33 21.11
CA LEU A 178 10.30 -8.71 20.72
C LEU A 178 10.12 -8.66 19.20
N ILE A 179 11.17 -8.31 18.44
CA ILE A 179 11.09 -8.25 16.99
C ILE A 179 10.94 -9.63 16.35
N CYS A 180 11.58 -10.67 16.88
CA CYS A 180 11.43 -12.04 16.39
C CYS A 180 10.00 -12.57 16.64
N PHE A 181 9.34 -12.13 17.72
CA PHE A 181 7.93 -12.43 17.98
C PHE A 181 6.96 -11.45 17.29
N THR A 182 7.47 -10.43 16.61
CA THR A 182 6.71 -9.60 15.66
C THR A 182 6.75 -10.21 14.27
N HIS A 183 7.93 -10.60 13.81
CA HIS A 183 8.12 -11.28 12.53
C HIS A 183 9.37 -12.18 12.58
N GLU A 184 9.19 -13.46 12.31
CA GLU A 184 10.22 -14.51 12.41
C GLU A 184 11.45 -14.28 11.53
N ARG A 185 11.36 -13.49 10.45
CA ARG A 185 12.48 -13.18 9.56
C ARG A 185 13.64 -12.45 10.27
N TYR A 186 13.36 -11.74 11.36
CA TYR A 186 14.39 -10.97 12.07
C TYR A 186 15.34 -11.83 12.93
N ILE A 187 15.15 -13.14 12.99
CA ILE A 187 16.11 -14.06 13.62
C ILE A 187 17.50 -13.96 12.97
N VAL A 188 17.57 -13.54 11.70
CA VAL A 188 18.81 -13.29 10.95
C VAL A 188 19.68 -12.18 11.56
N LEU A 189 19.16 -11.38 12.48
CA LEU A 189 19.91 -10.33 13.17
C LEU A 189 20.81 -10.86 14.30
N LEU A 190 20.75 -12.15 14.66
CA LEU A 190 21.61 -12.74 15.68
C LEU A 190 23.11 -12.43 15.49
N PRO A 191 23.71 -12.53 14.27
CA PRO A 191 25.13 -12.22 14.08
C PRO A 191 25.53 -10.80 14.47
N VAL A 192 24.61 -9.85 14.45
CA VAL A 192 24.85 -8.45 14.79
C VAL A 192 25.25 -8.30 16.27
N PHE A 193 24.74 -9.17 17.16
CA PHE A 193 25.09 -9.19 18.58
C PHE A 193 26.53 -9.67 18.78
N PHE A 194 26.97 -10.67 18.04
CA PHE A 194 28.38 -11.12 18.08
C PHE A 194 29.32 -10.05 17.52
N LEU A 195 28.92 -9.37 16.44
CA LEU A 195 29.68 -8.25 15.90
C LEU A 195 29.85 -7.12 16.94
N ALA A 196 28.81 -6.83 17.73
CA ALA A 196 28.90 -5.82 18.79
C ALA A 196 29.89 -6.22 19.90
N ILE A 197 29.92 -7.49 20.30
CA ILE A 197 30.89 -8.00 21.27
C ILE A 197 32.32 -7.93 20.70
N LEU A 198 32.52 -8.32 19.45
CA LEU A 198 33.80 -8.21 18.75
C LEU A 198 34.27 -6.75 18.63
N ALA A 199 33.36 -5.82 18.34
CA ALA A 199 33.65 -4.40 18.22
C ALA A 199 34.20 -3.81 19.51
N ARG A 200 33.69 -4.26 20.69
CA ARG A 200 34.21 -3.86 22.00
C ARG A 200 35.50 -4.58 22.39
N ARG A 201 35.94 -5.57 21.61
CA ARG A 201 37.09 -6.43 21.95
C ARG A 201 36.95 -7.08 23.33
N THR A 202 35.72 -7.32 23.79
CA THR A 202 35.43 -7.99 25.06
C THR A 202 35.30 -9.51 24.83
N LYS A 203 35.73 -10.29 25.85
CA LYS A 203 35.46 -11.74 25.86
C LYS A 203 34.26 -12.03 26.76
N ASP A 204 33.16 -11.30 26.57
CA ASP A 204 31.95 -11.45 27.36
C ASP A 204 31.20 -12.72 26.93
N LEU A 205 31.58 -13.84 27.52
CA LEU A 205 30.98 -15.14 27.29
C LEU A 205 29.49 -15.14 27.67
N PHE A 206 29.12 -14.41 28.74
CA PHE A 206 27.73 -14.35 29.18
C PHE A 206 26.85 -13.64 28.17
N ALA A 207 27.34 -12.57 27.55
CA ALA A 207 26.64 -11.90 26.45
C ALA A 207 26.46 -12.82 25.22
N CYS A 208 27.51 -13.56 24.84
CA CYS A 208 27.40 -14.54 23.73
C CYS A 208 26.37 -15.64 24.03
N VAL A 209 26.45 -16.24 25.22
CA VAL A 209 25.52 -17.31 25.62
C VAL A 209 24.10 -16.80 25.71
N SER A 210 23.85 -15.59 26.24
CA SER A 210 22.51 -15.03 26.34
C SER A 210 21.88 -14.79 24.98
N ALA A 211 22.63 -14.34 23.95
CA ALA A 211 22.14 -14.17 22.60
C ALA A 211 21.78 -15.51 21.93
N ILE A 212 22.61 -16.55 22.13
CA ILE A 212 22.34 -17.90 21.64
C ILE A 212 21.10 -18.48 22.31
N LEU A 213 20.99 -18.37 23.64
CA LEU A 213 19.85 -18.89 24.41
C LEU A 213 18.54 -18.17 24.01
N ALA A 214 18.59 -16.85 23.81
CA ALA A 214 17.43 -16.09 23.32
C ALA A 214 16.96 -16.62 21.95
N SER A 215 17.89 -16.79 21.01
CA SER A 215 17.56 -17.31 19.67
C SER A 215 17.05 -18.74 19.71
N ALA A 216 17.69 -19.60 20.50
CA ALA A 216 17.24 -20.99 20.70
C ALA A 216 15.83 -21.03 21.31
N GLY A 217 15.57 -20.20 22.34
CA GLY A 217 14.27 -20.09 22.98
C GLY A 217 13.17 -19.63 21.99
N ILE A 218 13.46 -18.65 21.13
CA ILE A 218 12.53 -18.21 20.07
C ILE A 218 12.22 -19.38 19.11
N ILE A 219 13.21 -20.11 18.63
CA ILE A 219 13.03 -21.24 17.72
C ILE A 219 12.21 -22.34 18.41
N VAL A 220 12.54 -22.70 19.64
CA VAL A 220 11.84 -23.74 20.40
C VAL A 220 10.38 -23.37 20.62
N LEU A 221 10.09 -22.18 21.17
CA LEU A 221 8.72 -21.72 21.40
C LEU A 221 7.90 -21.70 20.10
N ARG A 222 8.48 -21.20 19.02
CA ARG A 222 7.80 -21.20 17.73
C ARG A 222 7.54 -22.63 17.24
N THR A 223 8.52 -23.52 17.36
CA THR A 223 8.39 -24.92 16.91
C THR A 223 7.34 -25.66 17.71
N LEU A 224 7.29 -25.47 19.02
CA LEU A 224 6.27 -26.06 19.89
C LEU A 224 4.86 -25.57 19.52
N THR A 225 4.72 -24.32 19.09
CA THR A 225 3.41 -23.73 18.74
C THR A 225 2.96 -24.08 17.33
N THR A 226 3.87 -24.05 16.34
CA THR A 226 3.53 -24.24 14.93
C THR A 226 3.76 -25.68 14.42
N GLY A 227 4.42 -26.54 15.21
CA GLY A 227 4.81 -27.90 14.80
C GLY A 227 5.92 -27.95 13.76
N LYS A 228 6.53 -26.83 13.36
CA LYS A 228 7.54 -26.74 12.29
C LYS A 228 8.74 -25.90 12.71
N VAL A 229 9.94 -26.43 12.50
CA VAL A 229 11.21 -25.72 12.72
C VAL A 229 11.41 -24.63 11.66
N VAL A 230 11.10 -24.92 10.40
CA VAL A 230 11.26 -23.99 9.28
C VAL A 230 10.14 -22.98 9.28
N PRO A 231 10.44 -21.66 9.10
CA PRO A 231 9.41 -20.65 9.02
C PRO A 231 8.54 -20.83 7.77
N ALA A 232 7.25 -20.48 7.92
CA ALA A 232 6.37 -20.38 6.77
C ALA A 232 6.85 -19.24 5.86
N GLY A 233 6.94 -19.52 4.57
CA GLY A 233 7.21 -18.54 3.53
C GLY A 233 5.95 -17.77 3.12
N THR A 234 6.00 -17.16 1.97
CA THR A 234 4.87 -16.43 1.36
C THR A 234 3.90 -17.42 0.70
N GLY A 235 2.60 -17.12 0.72
CA GLY A 235 1.59 -17.92 0.02
C GLY A 235 1.38 -19.34 0.60
N GLY A 236 1.68 -19.55 1.90
CA GLY A 236 1.48 -20.84 2.57
C GLY A 236 2.59 -21.88 2.29
N THR A 237 3.64 -21.51 1.54
CA THR A 237 4.80 -22.39 1.28
C THR A 237 5.79 -22.33 2.44
N TYR A 238 6.65 -23.34 2.56
CA TYR A 238 7.82 -23.29 3.43
C TYR A 238 9.06 -22.91 2.62
N VAL A 239 9.99 -22.17 3.27
CA VAL A 239 11.23 -21.73 2.60
C VAL A 239 12.02 -22.93 2.03
N THR A 240 12.02 -24.06 2.74
CA THR A 240 12.70 -25.30 2.28
C THR A 240 12.16 -25.86 0.97
N ASP A 241 10.87 -25.67 0.70
CA ASP A 241 10.20 -26.29 -0.45
C ASP A 241 10.46 -25.53 -1.76
N THR A 242 10.81 -24.25 -1.64
CA THR A 242 10.92 -23.33 -2.78
C THR A 242 12.30 -22.71 -2.93
N PHE A 243 13.24 -23.02 -2.02
CA PHE A 243 14.57 -22.41 -2.00
C PHE A 243 15.40 -22.77 -3.24
N SER A 244 15.90 -21.75 -3.91
CA SER A 244 16.87 -21.84 -5.00
C SER A 244 17.95 -20.80 -4.83
N VAL A 245 19.21 -21.20 -4.83
CA VAL A 245 20.36 -20.29 -4.71
C VAL A 245 20.37 -19.26 -5.83
N LYS A 246 20.06 -19.66 -7.07
CA LYS A 246 19.99 -18.74 -8.22
C LYS A 246 18.89 -17.70 -8.05
N SER A 247 17.71 -18.13 -7.62
CA SER A 247 16.58 -17.23 -7.36
C SER A 247 16.90 -16.26 -6.22
N MET A 248 17.52 -16.75 -5.14
CA MET A 248 17.94 -15.92 -4.02
C MET A 248 18.89 -14.80 -4.46
N PHE A 249 19.93 -15.10 -5.24
CA PHE A 249 20.85 -14.06 -5.74
C PHE A 249 20.14 -13.07 -6.67
N GLY A 250 19.22 -13.53 -7.53
CA GLY A 250 18.37 -12.65 -8.35
C GLY A 250 17.56 -11.72 -7.48
N SER A 251 16.85 -12.24 -6.47
CA SER A 251 16.03 -11.45 -5.54
C SER A 251 16.85 -10.44 -4.74
N VAL A 252 18.05 -10.82 -4.27
CA VAL A 252 18.97 -9.88 -3.58
C VAL A 252 19.34 -8.71 -4.49
N LEU A 253 19.69 -8.99 -5.75
CA LEU A 253 20.03 -7.94 -6.70
C LEU A 253 18.83 -7.03 -6.99
N ASP A 254 17.66 -7.61 -7.20
CA ASP A 254 16.42 -6.88 -7.46
C ASP A 254 16.05 -5.95 -6.30
N GLU A 255 16.16 -6.42 -5.05
CA GLU A 255 15.91 -5.60 -3.87
C GLU A 255 16.90 -4.44 -3.74
N ILE A 256 18.19 -4.70 -3.97
CA ILE A 256 19.23 -3.65 -3.93
C ILE A 256 18.98 -2.60 -5.03
N LEU A 257 18.74 -3.02 -6.26
CA LEU A 257 18.45 -2.12 -7.37
C LEU A 257 17.18 -1.30 -7.12
N TYR A 258 16.17 -1.95 -6.55
CA TYR A 258 14.92 -1.28 -6.24
C TYR A 258 15.06 -0.18 -5.17
N MET A 259 15.94 -0.33 -4.17
CA MET A 259 16.23 0.74 -3.21
C MET A 259 16.74 2.02 -3.87
N PHE A 260 17.42 1.89 -5.02
CA PHE A 260 17.92 3.02 -5.80
C PHE A 260 16.99 3.45 -6.96
N GLY A 261 15.77 2.92 -7.03
CA GLY A 261 14.78 3.33 -8.01
C GLY A 261 14.76 2.52 -9.31
N VAL A 262 15.56 1.45 -9.40
CA VAL A 262 15.56 0.54 -10.56
C VAL A 262 14.69 -0.66 -10.30
N ASN A 263 13.52 -0.74 -10.95
CA ASN A 263 12.68 -1.93 -10.88
C ASN A 263 13.07 -2.94 -11.97
N ALA A 264 13.96 -3.86 -11.62
CA ALA A 264 14.34 -5.01 -12.45
C ALA A 264 13.62 -6.30 -12.03
N GLY A 265 12.92 -6.26 -10.91
CA GLY A 265 12.27 -7.41 -10.29
C GLY A 265 10.83 -7.63 -10.76
N PRO A 266 10.15 -8.61 -10.14
CA PRO A 266 8.79 -8.98 -10.45
C PRO A 266 7.79 -7.85 -10.12
N GLU A 267 6.57 -7.98 -10.65
CA GLU A 267 5.47 -7.02 -10.45
C GLU A 267 5.13 -6.72 -8.97
N HIS A 268 5.44 -7.62 -8.04
CA HIS A 268 5.22 -7.43 -6.61
C HIS A 268 6.07 -6.31 -5.98
N LEU A 269 7.14 -5.88 -6.64
CA LEU A 269 7.91 -4.73 -6.20
C LEU A 269 7.26 -3.42 -6.65
N ASN A 270 6.89 -3.39 -7.93
CA ASN A 270 6.28 -2.20 -8.53
C ASN A 270 5.73 -2.59 -9.90
N GLY A 271 4.49 -2.48 -10.20
CA GLY A 271 3.88 -2.90 -11.46
C GLY A 271 4.50 -2.39 -12.76
N MET A 272 5.49 -1.49 -12.70
CA MET A 272 6.21 -0.98 -13.87
C MET A 272 7.65 -1.48 -13.90
N THR A 273 8.02 -2.10 -15.00
CA THR A 273 9.40 -2.53 -15.25
C THR A 273 10.32 -1.33 -15.52
N TRP A 274 11.62 -1.53 -15.33
CA TRP A 274 12.61 -0.51 -15.69
C TRP A 274 12.51 -0.06 -17.16
N ALA A 275 12.16 -0.98 -18.08
CA ALA A 275 11.98 -0.66 -19.48
C ALA A 275 10.88 0.40 -19.70
N GLN A 276 9.77 0.30 -18.97
CA GLN A 276 8.61 1.21 -19.06
C GLN A 276 8.79 2.53 -18.31
N THR A 277 9.85 2.66 -17.48
CA THR A 277 10.12 3.87 -16.72
C THR A 277 10.46 5.04 -17.66
N PRO A 278 9.83 6.23 -17.52
CA PRO A 278 10.11 7.39 -18.36
C PRO A 278 11.56 7.85 -18.31
N LEU A 279 12.07 8.33 -19.44
CA LEU A 279 13.46 8.79 -19.57
C LEU A 279 13.87 9.83 -18.49
N PRO A 280 13.08 10.86 -18.15
CA PRO A 280 13.44 11.79 -17.08
C PRO A 280 13.71 11.12 -15.74
N ILE A 281 12.88 10.13 -15.36
CA ILE A 281 13.07 9.37 -14.11
C ILE A 281 14.33 8.51 -14.19
N LYS A 282 14.59 7.86 -15.33
CA LYS A 282 15.84 7.11 -15.56
C LYS A 282 17.07 7.99 -15.38
N ILE A 283 17.04 9.21 -15.93
CA ILE A 283 18.13 10.19 -15.79
C ILE A 283 18.35 10.54 -14.30
N LEU A 284 17.26 10.82 -13.55
CA LEU A 284 17.38 11.11 -12.12
C LEU A 284 17.96 9.95 -11.32
N VAL A 285 17.56 8.71 -11.64
CA VAL A 285 18.10 7.50 -11.01
C VAL A 285 19.60 7.36 -11.31
N TYR A 286 20.03 7.53 -12.56
CA TYR A 286 21.45 7.47 -12.90
C TYR A 286 22.25 8.57 -12.22
N MET A 287 21.76 9.81 -12.22
CA MET A 287 22.40 10.92 -11.53
C MET A 287 22.47 10.68 -10.02
N GLY A 288 21.40 10.22 -9.41
CA GLY A 288 21.34 9.83 -8.00
C GLY A 288 22.33 8.72 -7.66
N GLY A 289 22.47 7.72 -8.54
CA GLY A 289 23.46 6.64 -8.44
C GLY A 289 24.90 7.17 -8.51
N VAL A 290 25.20 8.08 -9.43
CA VAL A 290 26.53 8.72 -9.53
C VAL A 290 26.85 9.48 -8.23
N VAL A 291 25.89 10.25 -7.69
CA VAL A 291 26.06 10.95 -6.41
C VAL A 291 26.27 9.96 -5.26
N ALA A 292 25.52 8.85 -5.22
CA ALA A 292 25.69 7.80 -4.21
C ALA A 292 27.12 7.17 -4.29
N ILE A 293 27.59 6.84 -5.47
CA ILE A 293 28.97 6.34 -5.69
C ILE A 293 29.99 7.40 -5.23
N PHE A 294 29.75 8.67 -5.51
CA PHE A 294 30.61 9.75 -5.03
C PHE A 294 30.62 9.85 -3.50
N ILE A 295 29.48 9.67 -2.84
CA ILE A 295 29.38 9.61 -1.37
C ILE A 295 30.25 8.47 -0.82
N VAL A 296 30.13 7.27 -1.39
CA VAL A 296 30.95 6.10 -1.00
C VAL A 296 32.42 6.37 -1.22
N TYR A 297 32.81 6.92 -2.37
CA TYR A 297 34.20 7.31 -2.64
C TYR A 297 34.74 8.30 -1.60
N LYS A 298 33.96 9.34 -1.27
CA LYS A 298 34.36 10.33 -0.25
C LYS A 298 34.47 9.71 1.14
N PHE A 299 33.60 8.77 1.47
CA PHE A 299 33.69 8.02 2.71
C PHE A 299 34.96 7.19 2.81
N ILE A 300 35.28 6.38 1.80
CA ILE A 300 36.51 5.56 1.77
C ILE A 300 37.75 6.46 1.87
N ARG A 301 37.80 7.55 1.09
CA ARG A 301 38.86 8.53 1.17
C ARG A 301 38.96 9.17 2.57
N SER A 302 37.83 9.43 3.21
CA SER A 302 37.82 9.99 4.57
C SER A 302 38.37 9.01 5.58
N LEU A 303 38.04 7.74 5.49
CA LEU A 303 38.64 6.68 6.33
C LEU A 303 40.15 6.61 6.16
N TYR A 304 40.65 6.66 4.91
CA TYR A 304 42.08 6.68 4.62
C TYR A 304 42.79 7.89 5.24
N VAL A 305 42.20 9.09 5.14
CA VAL A 305 42.76 10.32 5.73
C VAL A 305 42.75 10.25 7.27
N LEU A 306 41.71 9.76 7.89
CA LEU A 306 41.65 9.58 9.35
C LEU A 306 42.71 8.58 9.80
N TYR A 307 42.84 7.44 9.10
CA TYR A 307 43.84 6.42 9.38
C TYR A 307 45.26 6.97 9.25
N SER A 308 45.60 7.67 8.17
CA SER A 308 46.92 8.26 7.94
C SER A 308 47.31 9.30 9.01
N LYS A 309 46.29 9.97 9.58
CA LYS A 309 46.49 10.89 10.73
C LYS A 309 46.49 10.21 12.11
N LYS A 310 46.50 8.88 12.15
CA LYS A 310 46.46 8.07 13.38
C LYS A 310 45.23 8.34 14.26
N ILE A 311 44.13 8.79 13.68
CA ILE A 311 42.86 8.98 14.38
C ILE A 311 42.14 7.63 14.42
N LYS A 312 41.61 7.25 15.60
CA LYS A 312 40.88 5.99 15.76
C LYS A 312 39.64 5.96 14.85
N ILE A 313 39.61 4.98 13.94
CA ILE A 313 38.51 4.73 12.99
C ILE A 313 37.75 3.42 13.29
N ASP A 314 38.21 2.65 14.29
CA ASP A 314 37.66 1.34 14.63
C ASP A 314 36.14 1.38 14.78
N THR A 315 35.63 2.35 15.54
CA THR A 315 34.17 2.52 15.75
C THR A 315 33.41 2.78 14.45
N ILE A 316 33.98 3.60 13.56
CA ILE A 316 33.33 3.92 12.26
C ILE A 316 33.28 2.67 11.38
N ILE A 317 34.37 1.91 11.33
CA ILE A 317 34.45 0.66 10.58
C ILE A 317 33.42 -0.34 11.12
N TRP A 318 33.38 -0.54 12.43
CA TRP A 318 32.46 -1.47 13.07
C TRP A 318 30.99 -1.07 12.83
N LEU A 319 30.64 0.21 12.94
CA LEU A 319 29.30 0.68 12.62
C LEU A 319 28.94 0.47 11.14
N THR A 320 29.91 0.68 10.23
CA THR A 320 29.70 0.41 8.80
C THR A 320 29.41 -1.07 8.57
N VAL A 321 30.22 -1.96 9.14
CA VAL A 321 30.01 -3.41 9.06
C VAL A 321 28.68 -3.79 9.67
N PHE A 322 28.33 -3.21 10.82
CA PHE A 322 27.09 -3.41 11.52
C PHE A 322 25.87 -3.07 10.62
N PHE A 323 25.84 -1.88 10.00
CA PHE A 323 24.74 -1.50 9.10
C PHE A 323 24.68 -2.38 7.83
N ILE A 324 25.83 -2.75 7.27
CA ILE A 324 25.87 -3.68 6.12
C ILE A 324 25.25 -5.03 6.51
N PHE A 325 25.54 -5.54 7.70
CA PHE A 325 24.94 -6.79 8.19
C PHE A 325 23.43 -6.66 8.44
N PHE A 326 22.95 -5.51 8.94
CA PHE A 326 21.51 -5.27 9.04
C PHE A 326 20.84 -5.29 7.68
N ILE A 327 21.37 -4.53 6.72
CA ILE A 327 20.86 -4.48 5.34
C ILE A 327 20.91 -5.87 4.71
N GLY A 328 22.07 -6.54 4.75
CA GLY A 328 22.27 -7.85 4.17
C GLY A 328 21.39 -8.93 4.81
N GLY A 329 21.29 -8.96 6.14
CA GLY A 329 20.45 -9.92 6.86
C GLY A 329 18.97 -9.76 6.54
N THR A 330 18.46 -8.52 6.49
CA THR A 330 17.06 -8.24 6.17
C THR A 330 16.74 -8.53 4.70
N ILE A 331 17.62 -8.22 3.75
CA ILE A 331 17.48 -8.59 2.34
C ILE A 331 17.53 -10.11 2.16
N LEU A 332 18.51 -10.80 2.76
CA LEU A 332 18.61 -12.26 2.65
C LEU A 332 17.39 -12.98 3.21
N SER A 333 16.80 -12.46 4.29
CA SER A 333 15.59 -13.07 4.87
C SER A 333 14.36 -12.98 3.98
N SER A 334 14.28 -12.00 3.09
CA SER A 334 13.21 -11.87 2.09
C SER A 334 13.54 -12.63 0.80
N ALA A 335 14.80 -12.60 0.37
CA ALA A 335 15.26 -13.20 -0.87
C ALA A 335 15.17 -14.74 -0.91
N VAL A 336 15.05 -15.40 0.24
CA VAL A 336 14.87 -16.85 0.33
C VAL A 336 13.43 -17.31 0.13
N THR A 337 12.47 -16.38 -0.01
CA THR A 337 11.06 -16.70 -0.24
C THR A 337 10.73 -16.83 -1.73
N ILE A 338 9.53 -17.32 -2.06
CA ILE A 338 9.09 -17.52 -3.45
C ILE A 338 8.93 -16.24 -4.25
N ARG A 339 8.78 -15.10 -3.57
CA ARG A 339 8.65 -13.78 -4.18
C ARG A 339 9.17 -12.71 -3.24
N VAL A 340 9.64 -11.61 -3.78
CA VAL A 340 10.03 -10.42 -3.04
C VAL A 340 8.88 -9.42 -3.04
N GLU A 341 8.62 -8.82 -1.89
CA GLU A 341 7.57 -7.80 -1.74
C GLU A 341 8.17 -6.48 -1.25
N MET A 342 7.59 -5.36 -1.68
CA MET A 342 8.06 -4.02 -1.33
C MET A 342 8.15 -3.77 0.18
N ARG A 343 7.24 -4.35 0.97
CA ARG A 343 7.22 -4.23 2.43
C ARG A 343 8.51 -4.75 3.09
N TRP A 344 9.20 -5.70 2.44
CA TRP A 344 10.40 -6.29 3.02
C TRP A 344 11.66 -5.46 2.77
N ILE A 345 11.61 -4.54 1.79
CA ILE A 345 12.69 -3.59 1.52
C ILE A 345 12.62 -2.38 2.47
N TYR A 346 11.55 -2.25 3.23
CA TYR A 346 11.31 -1.15 4.15
C TYR A 346 12.43 -1.01 5.21
N ALA A 347 12.80 -2.10 5.90
CA ALA A 347 13.88 -2.09 6.88
C ALA A 347 15.27 -1.86 6.26
N PRO A 348 15.71 -2.59 5.20
CA PRO A 348 16.97 -2.33 4.52
C PRO A 348 17.13 -0.87 4.06
N TYR A 349 16.05 -0.27 3.55
CA TYR A 349 16.07 1.13 3.12
C TYR A 349 16.39 2.09 4.26
N VAL A 350 15.78 1.90 5.43
CA VAL A 350 16.07 2.72 6.62
C VAL A 350 17.53 2.62 7.04
N PHE A 351 18.09 1.40 7.06
CA PHE A 351 19.50 1.21 7.40
C PHE A 351 20.45 1.74 6.34
N MET A 352 20.06 1.77 5.07
CA MET A 352 20.79 2.48 4.02
C MET A 352 20.83 4.00 4.30
N LEU A 353 19.71 4.62 4.71
CA LEU A 353 19.69 6.04 5.08
C LEU A 353 20.60 6.34 6.29
N LEU A 354 20.63 5.45 7.29
CA LEU A 354 21.55 5.57 8.42
C LEU A 354 23.01 5.41 8.00
N LEU A 355 23.31 4.48 7.09
CA LEU A 355 24.65 4.30 6.54
C LEU A 355 25.11 5.56 5.78
N VAL A 356 24.25 6.16 4.98
CA VAL A 356 24.53 7.45 4.32
C VAL A 356 24.82 8.54 5.36
N SER A 357 24.04 8.59 6.44
CA SER A 357 24.28 9.54 7.55
C SER A 357 25.66 9.35 8.20
N LEU A 358 26.08 8.11 8.45
CA LEU A 358 27.40 7.78 8.98
C LEU A 358 28.51 8.21 8.01
N MET A 359 28.33 7.97 6.71
CA MET A 359 29.29 8.37 5.67
C MET A 359 29.46 9.89 5.61
N MET A 360 28.36 10.64 5.71
CA MET A 360 28.40 12.10 5.72
C MET A 360 29.06 12.67 6.98
N GLY A 361 28.74 12.13 8.15
CA GLY A 361 29.38 12.50 9.42
C GLY A 361 30.89 12.25 9.40
N THR A 362 31.30 11.11 8.86
CA THR A 362 32.73 10.76 8.70
C THR A 362 33.46 11.74 7.78
N TRP A 363 32.84 12.09 6.66
CA TRP A 363 33.41 13.06 5.72
C TRP A 363 33.49 14.47 6.34
N LYS A 364 32.44 14.91 7.05
CA LYS A 364 32.46 16.18 7.81
C LYS A 364 33.63 16.21 8.80
N ARG A 365 33.84 15.14 9.58
CA ARG A 365 34.93 15.04 10.56
C ARG A 365 36.31 15.27 9.95
N VAL A 366 36.57 14.78 8.71
CA VAL A 366 37.81 15.03 7.99
C VAL A 366 37.96 16.51 7.61
N LYS A 367 36.86 17.16 7.23
CA LYS A 367 36.85 18.59 6.88
C LYS A 367 37.15 19.48 8.07
N GLU A 368 36.61 19.15 9.25
CA GLU A 368 36.88 19.87 10.51
C GLU A 368 38.36 19.78 10.93
N ILE A 369 39.03 18.67 10.67
CA ILE A 369 40.44 18.46 10.99
C ILE A 369 41.35 19.27 10.07
N ARG A 370 40.91 19.60 8.85
CA ARG A 370 41.63 20.42 7.88
C ARG A 370 41.31 21.91 8.03
N ILE A 371 41.51 22.48 9.21
CA ILE A 371 41.08 23.83 9.67
C ILE A 371 41.49 24.99 8.71
N GLN A 372 42.37 24.76 7.72
CA GLN A 372 42.78 25.79 6.76
C GLN A 372 41.95 25.84 5.47
N GLU A 373 40.91 24.99 5.32
CA GLU A 373 40.06 25.01 4.11
C GLU A 373 39.02 26.14 4.19
N LYS A 374 38.74 26.77 3.01
CA LYS A 374 37.71 27.81 2.88
C LYS A 374 36.38 27.35 3.45
N VAL A 375 35.65 28.23 4.13
CA VAL A 375 34.34 27.97 4.77
C VAL A 375 33.39 27.23 3.83
N LEU A 376 33.37 27.56 2.54
CA LEU A 376 32.51 26.92 1.52
C LEU A 376 32.75 25.41 1.41
N ILE A 377 33.96 24.92 1.66
CA ILE A 377 34.34 23.50 1.52
C ILE A 377 33.81 22.67 2.71
N GLN A 378 33.53 23.29 3.87
CA GLN A 378 32.98 22.62 5.02
C GLN A 378 31.52 22.19 4.81
N TYR A 379 30.77 22.90 3.96
CA TYR A 379 29.37 22.57 3.62
C TYR A 379 29.23 21.53 2.50
N LEU A 380 30.32 21.11 1.87
CA LEU A 380 30.28 20.16 0.76
C LEU A 380 29.58 18.83 1.08
N PRO A 381 29.77 18.19 2.27
CA PRO A 381 29.00 16.99 2.62
C PRO A 381 27.49 17.25 2.65
N LEU A 382 27.07 18.38 3.24
CA LEU A 382 25.65 18.76 3.28
C LEU A 382 25.10 19.00 1.88
N ALA A 383 25.80 19.78 1.05
CA ALA A 383 25.39 20.06 -0.32
C ALA A 383 25.25 18.77 -1.17
N THR A 384 26.18 17.82 -1.00
CA THR A 384 26.16 16.55 -1.73
C THR A 384 24.94 15.69 -1.36
N VAL A 385 24.65 15.54 -0.07
CA VAL A 385 23.50 14.75 0.34
C VAL A 385 22.18 15.45 0.00
N THR A 386 22.14 16.78 0.06
CA THR A 386 20.98 17.56 -0.38
C THR A 386 20.73 17.37 -1.87
N LEU A 387 21.79 17.40 -2.68
CA LEU A 387 21.67 17.09 -4.11
C LEU A 387 21.13 15.68 -4.35
N TRP A 388 21.67 14.69 -3.63
CA TRP A 388 21.16 13.31 -3.72
C TRP A 388 19.69 13.22 -3.39
N MET A 389 19.23 13.90 -2.32
CA MET A 389 17.82 13.95 -1.95
C MET A 389 16.94 14.63 -3.02
N ILE A 390 17.40 15.75 -3.58
CA ILE A 390 16.67 16.46 -4.65
C ILE A 390 16.50 15.56 -5.89
N LEU A 391 17.49 14.74 -6.22
CA LEU A 391 17.40 13.80 -7.33
C LEU A 391 16.48 12.61 -7.02
N MET A 392 16.51 12.09 -5.77
CA MET A 392 15.80 10.88 -5.43
C MET A 392 14.34 11.12 -5.00
N ILE A 393 13.98 12.28 -4.43
CA ILE A 393 12.59 12.58 -4.06
C ILE A 393 11.63 12.44 -5.25
N PRO A 394 11.88 13.01 -6.44
CA PRO A 394 11.00 12.80 -7.60
C PRO A 394 10.90 11.33 -8.02
N VAL A 395 11.97 10.53 -7.87
CA VAL A 395 11.97 9.09 -8.16
C VAL A 395 11.03 8.36 -7.20
N GLU A 396 11.10 8.68 -5.91
CA GLU A 396 10.20 8.11 -4.91
C GLU A 396 8.74 8.49 -5.15
N LEU A 397 8.47 9.78 -5.44
CA LEU A 397 7.13 10.27 -5.74
C LEU A 397 6.57 9.62 -7.02
N TYR A 398 7.39 9.48 -8.06
CA TYR A 398 7.00 8.77 -9.28
C TYR A 398 6.65 7.31 -8.98
N GLY A 399 7.50 6.61 -8.21
CA GLY A 399 7.23 5.23 -7.79
C GLY A 399 5.90 5.08 -7.08
N ARG A 400 5.48 6.07 -6.28
CA ARG A 400 4.19 6.07 -5.57
C ARG A 400 2.97 6.24 -6.49
N THR A 401 3.09 7.00 -7.57
CA THR A 401 1.98 7.26 -8.49
C THR A 401 1.68 6.09 -9.44
N LYS A 402 2.55 5.09 -9.49
CA LYS A 402 2.44 3.94 -10.40
C LYS A 402 2.07 2.63 -9.72
N TYR A 403 1.41 2.72 -8.58
CA TYR A 403 0.97 1.55 -7.82
C TYR A 403 -0.21 0.79 -8.42
N ASP A 404 -0.87 1.29 -9.45
CA ASP A 404 -1.96 0.57 -10.11
C ASP A 404 -1.53 -0.80 -10.67
N GLY A 405 -0.22 -1.01 -10.89
CA GLY A 405 0.33 -2.30 -11.25
C GLY A 405 0.59 -3.25 -10.09
N ILE A 406 0.64 -2.75 -8.84
CA ILE A 406 0.78 -3.61 -7.66
C ILE A 406 -0.61 -4.08 -7.25
N TYR A 407 -0.81 -5.39 -7.22
CA TYR A 407 -2.11 -6.01 -7.02
C TYR A 407 -2.87 -5.51 -5.77
N LEU A 408 -2.15 -5.04 -4.74
CA LEU A 408 -2.74 -4.53 -3.50
C LEU A 408 -3.59 -3.27 -3.73
N PHE A 409 -3.07 -2.28 -4.47
CA PHE A 409 -3.74 -0.99 -4.63
C PHE A 409 -4.97 -1.03 -5.53
N PRO A 410 -4.98 -1.72 -6.69
CA PRO A 410 -6.21 -1.96 -7.45
C PRO A 410 -7.29 -2.65 -6.61
N ASN A 411 -6.92 -3.63 -5.81
CA ASN A 411 -7.86 -4.29 -4.91
C ASN A 411 -8.37 -3.35 -3.82
N GLN A 412 -7.49 -2.57 -3.18
CA GLN A 412 -7.90 -1.56 -2.21
C GLN A 412 -8.88 -0.54 -2.82
N LYS A 413 -8.62 -0.09 -4.06
CA LYS A 413 -9.52 0.80 -4.81
C LYS A 413 -10.89 0.16 -5.02
N ARG A 414 -10.96 -1.11 -5.42
CA ARG A 414 -12.21 -1.86 -5.59
C ARG A 414 -13.00 -1.92 -4.30
N TYR A 415 -12.38 -2.33 -3.20
CA TYR A 415 -13.08 -2.49 -1.92
C TYR A 415 -13.41 -1.16 -1.26
N ASN A 416 -12.64 -0.11 -1.50
CA ASN A 416 -13.04 1.25 -1.15
C ASN A 416 -14.30 1.66 -1.93
N SER A 417 -14.36 1.42 -3.24
CA SER A 417 -15.53 1.76 -4.04
C SER A 417 -16.75 0.92 -3.65
N LEU A 418 -16.56 -0.37 -3.29
CA LEU A 418 -17.64 -1.19 -2.74
C LEU A 418 -18.23 -0.56 -1.46
N ALA A 419 -17.37 -0.13 -0.56
CA ALA A 419 -17.81 0.55 0.66
C ALA A 419 -18.51 1.88 0.36
N ASP A 420 -17.96 2.67 -0.56
CA ASP A 420 -18.51 3.98 -0.94
C ASP A 420 -19.88 3.86 -1.58
N GLU A 421 -20.07 2.89 -2.48
CA GLU A 421 -21.33 2.65 -3.19
C GLU A 421 -22.37 1.90 -2.33
N THR A 422 -21.99 1.43 -1.14
CA THR A 422 -22.88 0.69 -0.22
C THR A 422 -22.99 1.39 1.13
N TYR A 423 -22.13 1.05 2.10
CA TYR A 423 -22.24 1.53 3.47
C TYR A 423 -22.16 3.07 3.57
N TRP A 424 -21.23 3.71 2.87
CA TRP A 424 -21.07 5.18 2.95
C TRP A 424 -22.22 5.93 2.25
N LYS A 425 -22.92 5.27 1.33
CA LYS A 425 -24.10 5.83 0.66
C LYS A 425 -25.40 5.57 1.43
N TYR A 426 -25.59 4.36 1.95
CA TYR A 426 -26.84 3.91 2.56
C TYR A 426 -26.81 3.89 4.10
N GLY A 427 -25.64 4.03 4.71
CA GLY A 427 -25.48 3.94 6.16
C GLY A 427 -25.91 2.58 6.71
N ASP A 428 -26.52 2.61 7.89
CA ASP A 428 -27.01 1.38 8.56
C ASP A 428 -28.16 0.68 7.82
N ASP A 429 -28.82 1.37 6.86
CA ASP A 429 -29.87 0.78 6.02
C ASP A 429 -29.36 -0.31 5.07
N ILE A 430 -28.03 -0.47 4.95
CA ILE A 430 -27.41 -1.55 4.18
C ILE A 430 -27.63 -2.92 4.84
N PHE A 431 -27.78 -2.95 6.18
CA PHE A 431 -27.90 -4.21 6.92
C PHE A 431 -29.27 -4.83 6.67
N GLY A 432 -29.27 -6.11 6.31
CA GLY A 432 -30.48 -6.85 5.90
C GLY A 432 -30.88 -6.69 4.44
N LYS A 433 -30.16 -5.89 3.64
CA LYS A 433 -30.39 -5.83 2.19
C LYS A 433 -29.69 -6.97 1.45
N GLU A 434 -30.26 -7.35 0.32
CA GLU A 434 -29.66 -8.26 -0.64
C GLU A 434 -28.80 -7.47 -1.61
N ILE A 435 -27.49 -7.75 -1.67
CA ILE A 435 -26.54 -7.04 -2.55
C ILE A 435 -26.19 -7.96 -3.70
N TYR A 436 -26.50 -7.54 -4.89
CA TYR A 436 -26.18 -8.23 -6.13
C TYR A 436 -25.10 -7.49 -6.89
N ILE A 437 -24.07 -8.20 -7.33
CA ILE A 437 -22.99 -7.66 -8.15
C ILE A 437 -23.09 -8.28 -9.55
N ILE A 438 -23.28 -7.44 -10.56
CA ILE A 438 -23.21 -7.85 -11.96
C ILE A 438 -21.75 -7.96 -12.37
N GLY A 439 -21.34 -9.17 -12.74
CA GLY A 439 -19.94 -9.50 -13.07
C GLY A 439 -19.27 -10.33 -12.00
N ASN A 440 -18.15 -10.93 -12.35
CA ASN A 440 -17.29 -11.70 -11.45
C ASN A 440 -15.82 -11.58 -11.85
N SER A 441 -15.44 -10.47 -12.48
CA SER A 441 -14.07 -10.21 -12.94
C SER A 441 -13.11 -10.04 -11.76
N TYR A 442 -13.63 -9.55 -10.62
CA TYR A 442 -12.83 -9.30 -9.43
C TYR A 442 -12.61 -10.55 -8.57
N LYS A 443 -13.32 -11.63 -8.83
CA LYS A 443 -13.19 -12.93 -8.14
C LYS A 443 -13.20 -12.76 -6.61
N MET A 444 -14.20 -12.04 -6.10
CA MET A 444 -14.39 -11.86 -4.66
C MET A 444 -14.54 -13.24 -3.99
N SER A 445 -13.78 -13.48 -2.92
CA SER A 445 -13.90 -14.73 -2.18
C SER A 445 -15.20 -14.78 -1.35
N ASP A 446 -15.70 -16.00 -1.08
CA ASP A 446 -16.86 -16.21 -0.22
C ASP A 446 -16.66 -15.63 1.19
N PHE A 447 -15.43 -15.69 1.71
CA PHE A 447 -15.08 -15.05 2.97
C PHE A 447 -15.32 -13.54 2.92
N THR A 448 -14.83 -12.87 1.88
CA THR A 448 -15.01 -11.43 1.71
C THR A 448 -16.50 -11.09 1.56
N ALA A 449 -17.23 -11.82 0.71
CA ALA A 449 -18.65 -11.60 0.47
C ALA A 449 -19.50 -11.70 1.77
N LYS A 450 -19.14 -12.63 2.66
CA LYS A 450 -19.84 -12.85 3.94
C LYS A 450 -19.40 -11.90 5.05
N THR A 451 -18.18 -11.36 4.99
CA THR A 451 -17.56 -10.67 6.14
C THR A 451 -17.45 -9.16 5.92
N PHE A 452 -17.43 -8.70 4.67
CA PHE A 452 -17.16 -7.30 4.33
C PHE A 452 -18.02 -6.29 5.09
N PHE A 453 -19.32 -6.51 5.18
CA PHE A 453 -20.24 -5.58 5.83
C PHE A 453 -20.25 -5.65 7.37
N LYS A 454 -19.74 -6.74 7.95
CA LYS A 454 -19.58 -6.86 9.42
C LYS A 454 -18.62 -5.80 9.97
N VAL A 455 -17.72 -5.28 9.15
CA VAL A 455 -16.75 -4.24 9.52
C VAL A 455 -17.44 -2.95 9.97
N TYR A 456 -18.57 -2.62 9.39
CA TYR A 456 -19.32 -1.39 9.65
C TYR A 456 -20.39 -1.56 10.74
N ASP A 457 -20.80 -2.79 11.04
CA ASP A 457 -21.80 -3.07 12.04
C ASP A 457 -21.20 -2.99 13.44
N ARG A 458 -21.61 -1.98 14.21
CA ARG A 458 -21.18 -1.78 15.61
C ARG A 458 -21.47 -2.98 16.50
N LYS A 459 -22.54 -3.73 16.22
CA LYS A 459 -22.96 -4.91 16.96
C LYS A 459 -22.35 -6.20 16.39
N ARG A 460 -21.66 -6.11 15.25
CA ARG A 460 -21.09 -7.24 14.51
C ARG A 460 -22.10 -8.34 14.16
N LYS A 461 -23.37 -7.99 14.10
CA LYS A 461 -24.49 -8.87 13.81
C LYS A 461 -25.04 -8.71 12.40
N ALA A 462 -24.25 -8.20 11.45
CA ALA A 462 -24.67 -8.02 10.05
C ALA A 462 -25.08 -9.37 9.40
N GLU A 463 -25.95 -10.09 10.09
CA GLU A 463 -26.60 -11.28 9.61
C GLU A 463 -27.62 -10.87 8.55
N GLY A 464 -27.50 -11.44 7.37
CA GLY A 464 -28.43 -11.19 6.26
C GLY A 464 -27.95 -10.25 5.17
N THR A 465 -26.84 -9.52 5.36
CA THR A 465 -26.22 -8.78 4.25
C THR A 465 -25.32 -9.72 3.47
N VAL A 466 -25.84 -10.32 2.41
CA VAL A 466 -25.11 -11.29 1.58
C VAL A 466 -24.86 -10.70 0.21
N VAL A 467 -23.60 -10.76 -0.23
CA VAL A 467 -23.20 -10.39 -1.59
C VAL A 467 -23.36 -11.60 -2.50
N LYS A 468 -24.11 -11.43 -3.59
CA LYS A 468 -24.33 -12.45 -4.62
C LYS A 468 -23.80 -11.94 -5.97
N HIS A 469 -23.04 -12.76 -6.67
CA HIS A 469 -22.62 -12.46 -8.04
C HIS A 469 -23.62 -13.02 -9.03
N ILE A 470 -23.92 -12.21 -10.04
CA ILE A 470 -24.81 -12.57 -11.16
C ILE A 470 -24.12 -12.19 -12.47
N SER A 471 -24.39 -12.90 -13.53
CA SER A 471 -23.82 -12.62 -14.85
C SER A 471 -24.56 -11.50 -15.58
N SER A 472 -25.84 -11.34 -15.30
CA SER A 472 -26.72 -10.34 -15.91
C SER A 472 -27.85 -9.96 -14.96
N VAL A 473 -28.35 -8.74 -15.12
CA VAL A 473 -29.55 -8.27 -14.40
C VAL A 473 -30.78 -9.13 -14.69
N LYS A 474 -30.80 -9.88 -15.77
CA LYS A 474 -31.86 -10.85 -16.11
C LYS A 474 -32.09 -11.91 -15.03
N GLU A 475 -31.07 -12.21 -14.23
CA GLU A 475 -31.18 -13.17 -13.11
C GLU A 475 -31.96 -12.62 -11.91
N LEU A 476 -32.12 -11.29 -11.79
CA LEU A 476 -32.76 -10.65 -10.64
C LEU A 476 -34.28 -10.58 -10.72
N GLY A 477 -34.86 -10.58 -11.91
CA GLY A 477 -36.25 -10.21 -12.08
C GLY A 477 -36.51 -8.75 -11.67
N GLN A 478 -37.61 -8.50 -10.95
CA GLN A 478 -37.94 -7.15 -10.49
C GLN A 478 -37.03 -6.71 -9.33
N ILE A 479 -36.47 -5.48 -9.41
CA ILE A 479 -35.67 -4.91 -8.34
C ILE A 479 -36.57 -4.41 -7.20
N ARG A 480 -36.51 -5.12 -6.06
CA ARG A 480 -37.27 -4.80 -4.86
C ARG A 480 -36.57 -3.74 -4.03
N SER A 481 -37.28 -3.11 -3.09
CA SER A 481 -36.75 -2.06 -2.21
C SER A 481 -35.62 -2.53 -1.27
N ASN A 482 -35.56 -3.83 -0.98
CA ASN A 482 -34.50 -4.44 -0.16
C ASN A 482 -33.29 -4.90 -0.96
N MET A 483 -33.26 -4.65 -2.28
CA MET A 483 -32.15 -5.02 -3.16
C MET A 483 -31.27 -3.82 -3.49
N ILE A 484 -29.96 -4.06 -3.51
CA ILE A 484 -28.94 -3.16 -4.05
C ILE A 484 -28.25 -3.88 -5.19
N VAL A 485 -28.11 -3.22 -6.32
CA VAL A 485 -27.48 -3.76 -7.52
C VAL A 485 -26.24 -2.94 -7.84
N LEU A 486 -25.10 -3.61 -7.81
CA LEU A 486 -23.81 -3.03 -8.19
C LEU A 486 -23.35 -3.63 -9.51
N LYS A 487 -22.58 -2.89 -10.26
CA LYS A 487 -21.91 -3.36 -11.48
C LYS A 487 -20.40 -3.22 -11.32
N GLU A 488 -19.66 -4.27 -11.69
CA GLU A 488 -18.20 -4.18 -11.81
C GLU A 488 -17.80 -3.31 -13.01
N ASP A 489 -16.88 -2.40 -12.81
CA ASP A 489 -16.17 -1.69 -13.87
C ASP A 489 -14.68 -2.08 -13.86
N PRO A 490 -14.29 -3.14 -14.57
CA PRO A 490 -12.92 -3.63 -14.60
C PRO A 490 -11.91 -2.65 -15.19
N ALA A 491 -12.35 -1.75 -16.07
CA ALA A 491 -11.48 -0.77 -16.70
C ALA A 491 -10.96 0.26 -15.68
N HIS A 492 -11.79 0.63 -14.68
CA HIS A 492 -11.44 1.61 -13.67
C HIS A 492 -11.17 1.01 -12.28
N ASN A 493 -11.31 -0.32 -12.13
CA ASN A 493 -11.17 -1.03 -10.85
C ASN A 493 -12.13 -0.51 -9.77
N VAL A 494 -13.41 -0.35 -10.10
CA VAL A 494 -14.44 0.14 -9.18
C VAL A 494 -15.73 -0.66 -9.30
N PHE A 495 -16.60 -0.52 -8.30
CA PHE A 495 -18.02 -0.86 -8.39
C PHE A 495 -18.81 0.41 -8.63
N SER A 496 -19.93 0.28 -9.32
CA SER A 496 -20.90 1.36 -9.50
C SER A 496 -22.26 0.89 -9.01
N ASP A 497 -22.91 1.69 -8.18
CA ASP A 497 -24.29 1.44 -7.78
C ASP A 497 -25.22 1.82 -8.94
N VAL A 498 -25.88 0.80 -9.47
CA VAL A 498 -26.82 0.92 -10.58
C VAL A 498 -28.28 0.68 -10.16
N THR A 499 -28.53 0.58 -8.84
CA THR A 499 -29.84 0.24 -8.27
C THR A 499 -30.94 1.19 -8.76
N ASP A 500 -30.74 2.50 -8.57
CA ASP A 500 -31.74 3.49 -8.95
C ASP A 500 -31.82 3.63 -10.48
N ALA A 501 -30.66 3.58 -11.16
CA ALA A 501 -30.66 3.60 -12.63
C ALA A 501 -31.49 2.46 -13.23
N TYR A 502 -31.40 1.25 -12.65
CA TYR A 502 -32.20 0.12 -13.13
C TYR A 502 -33.63 0.17 -12.66
N ARG A 503 -33.90 0.75 -11.50
CA ARG A 503 -35.27 0.95 -11.00
C ARG A 503 -35.98 2.06 -11.75
N ASP A 504 -35.30 3.20 -11.97
CA ASP A 504 -35.89 4.40 -12.56
C ASP A 504 -35.98 4.31 -14.09
N LEU A 505 -34.89 3.89 -14.74
CA LEU A 505 -34.88 3.65 -16.20
C LEU A 505 -35.44 2.27 -16.54
N LYS A 506 -35.60 1.42 -15.56
CA LYS A 506 -35.99 0.01 -15.72
C LYS A 506 -35.15 -0.72 -16.78
N CYS A 507 -33.90 -0.32 -16.94
CA CYS A 507 -33.01 -0.91 -17.92
C CYS A 507 -31.55 -1.00 -17.46
N GLU A 508 -30.85 -1.98 -18.01
CA GLU A 508 -29.38 -2.11 -17.91
C GLU A 508 -28.75 -1.70 -19.24
N ILE A 509 -27.81 -0.76 -19.16
CA ILE A 509 -27.04 -0.34 -20.34
C ILE A 509 -25.93 -1.38 -20.56
N VAL A 510 -26.01 -2.08 -21.69
CA VAL A 510 -24.98 -3.05 -22.08
C VAL A 510 -23.96 -2.40 -23.01
N LYS A 511 -24.41 -1.60 -24.00
CA LYS A 511 -23.56 -0.91 -24.96
C LYS A 511 -24.30 0.28 -25.54
N GLY A 512 -23.60 1.39 -25.79
CA GLY A 512 -24.03 2.46 -26.71
C GLY A 512 -25.30 3.23 -26.32
N TYR A 513 -25.77 3.16 -25.08
CA TYR A 513 -26.87 3.96 -24.55
C TYR A 513 -26.43 4.73 -23.31
N TYR A 514 -26.78 6.00 -23.23
CA TYR A 514 -26.38 6.89 -22.15
C TYR A 514 -27.56 7.28 -21.26
N ARG A 515 -27.29 7.65 -20.02
CA ARG A 515 -28.34 8.00 -19.02
C ARG A 515 -29.22 9.16 -19.40
N ASP A 516 -28.74 10.05 -20.24
CA ASP A 516 -29.49 11.18 -20.78
C ASP A 516 -30.25 10.85 -22.07
N GLY A 517 -30.32 9.57 -22.43
CA GLY A 517 -31.08 9.06 -23.55
C GLY A 517 -30.33 8.98 -24.88
N TRP A 518 -29.14 9.55 -24.99
CA TRP A 518 -28.37 9.44 -26.22
C TRP A 518 -27.95 8.01 -26.54
N MET A 519 -27.96 7.67 -27.80
CA MET A 519 -27.54 6.38 -28.35
C MET A 519 -26.35 6.55 -29.30
N GLU A 520 -25.47 5.56 -29.33
CA GLU A 520 -24.48 5.37 -30.39
C GLU A 520 -25.14 4.71 -31.62
N GLN A 521 -24.35 4.54 -32.68
CA GLN A 521 -24.82 3.83 -33.90
C GLN A 521 -25.32 2.41 -33.53
N GLU A 522 -24.58 1.69 -32.68
CA GLU A 522 -25.01 0.42 -32.12
C GLU A 522 -25.27 0.57 -30.62
N ALA A 523 -26.48 0.21 -30.19
CA ALA A 523 -26.81 0.21 -28.76
C ALA A 523 -27.47 -1.11 -28.36
N LYS A 524 -27.22 -1.49 -27.09
CA LYS A 524 -27.81 -2.68 -26.49
C LYS A 524 -28.16 -2.42 -25.04
N ILE A 525 -29.42 -2.65 -24.70
CA ILE A 525 -29.93 -2.48 -23.33
C ILE A 525 -30.76 -3.69 -22.91
N ASN A 526 -30.81 -3.97 -21.63
CA ASN A 526 -31.74 -4.91 -21.02
C ASN A 526 -32.80 -4.09 -20.28
N VAL A 527 -34.05 -4.26 -20.63
CA VAL A 527 -35.17 -3.49 -20.08
C VAL A 527 -36.02 -4.41 -19.21
N MET A 528 -36.37 -3.95 -18.00
CA MET A 528 -37.29 -4.66 -17.11
C MET A 528 -38.73 -4.20 -17.39
N THR A 529 -39.62 -5.14 -17.67
CA THR A 529 -41.04 -4.87 -17.91
C THR A 529 -41.83 -4.81 -16.58
N GLY A 530 -42.90 -4.05 -16.57
CA GLY A 530 -43.85 -4.02 -15.48
C GLY A 530 -44.93 -5.11 -15.57
N ALA A 531 -46.04 -4.90 -14.85
CA ALA A 531 -47.16 -5.85 -14.78
C ALA A 531 -47.87 -6.07 -16.10
N ASN A 532 -47.89 -5.07 -16.98
CA ASN A 532 -48.55 -5.16 -18.28
C ASN A 532 -47.68 -5.81 -19.36
N GLY A 533 -46.38 -6.00 -19.07
CA GLY A 533 -45.43 -6.54 -20.05
C GLY A 533 -45.29 -5.67 -21.31
N GLN A 534 -45.33 -4.35 -21.14
CA GLN A 534 -45.22 -3.42 -22.23
C GLN A 534 -43.97 -2.56 -22.13
N ILE A 535 -43.29 -2.35 -23.24
CA ILE A 535 -42.15 -1.46 -23.41
C ILE A 535 -42.50 -0.41 -24.43
N ASP A 536 -42.49 0.85 -24.04
CA ASP A 536 -42.74 1.99 -24.91
C ASP A 536 -41.40 2.75 -25.10
N LEU A 537 -41.03 2.94 -26.35
CA LEU A 537 -39.80 3.62 -26.77
C LEU A 537 -40.20 4.89 -27.53
N GLU A 538 -39.67 6.02 -27.07
CA GLU A 538 -39.79 7.29 -27.76
C GLU A 538 -38.40 7.66 -28.31
N PHE A 539 -38.29 7.70 -29.62
CA PHE A 539 -37.06 8.12 -30.30
C PHE A 539 -37.19 9.58 -30.69
N MET A 540 -36.15 10.36 -30.38
CA MET A 540 -36.09 11.78 -30.68
C MET A 540 -34.80 12.07 -31.45
N TYR A 541 -34.92 12.73 -32.59
CA TYR A 541 -33.77 13.25 -33.31
C TYR A 541 -33.63 14.76 -33.05
N PRO A 542 -32.55 15.22 -32.42
CA PRO A 542 -32.40 16.61 -31.99
C PRO A 542 -31.96 17.57 -33.10
N GLY A 543 -31.76 17.10 -34.33
CA GLY A 543 -31.34 17.90 -35.49
C GLY A 543 -32.41 18.05 -36.57
N VAL A 544 -32.10 18.79 -37.62
CA VAL A 544 -32.92 18.85 -38.80
C VAL A 544 -32.68 17.58 -39.60
N LEU A 545 -33.57 16.63 -39.45
CA LEU A 545 -33.60 15.46 -40.31
C LEU A 545 -34.25 15.85 -41.65
N ASP A 546 -33.53 15.70 -42.71
CA ASP A 546 -34.14 15.59 -44.05
C ASP A 546 -34.85 14.22 -44.25
N GLY A 547 -35.47 13.73 -43.15
CA GLY A 547 -36.39 12.61 -43.13
C GLY A 547 -35.80 11.21 -43.33
N LYS A 548 -34.59 10.90 -42.85
CA LYS A 548 -33.94 9.63 -43.23
C LYS A 548 -33.08 8.92 -42.17
N GLN A 549 -33.45 9.01 -40.89
CA GLN A 549 -32.84 8.13 -39.90
C GLN A 549 -33.52 6.77 -39.91
N ASN A 550 -32.77 5.73 -40.23
CA ASN A 550 -33.26 4.35 -40.20
C ASN A 550 -32.80 3.67 -38.91
N ILE A 551 -33.73 3.11 -38.18
CA ILE A 551 -33.45 2.40 -36.92
C ILE A 551 -33.89 0.95 -37.08
N THR A 552 -32.96 0.04 -36.83
CA THR A 552 -33.22 -1.39 -36.74
C THR A 552 -33.22 -1.80 -35.27
N ILE A 553 -34.30 -2.39 -34.79
CA ILE A 553 -34.47 -2.88 -33.44
C ILE A 553 -34.70 -4.39 -33.41
N SER A 554 -34.00 -5.11 -32.54
CA SER A 554 -34.26 -6.51 -32.22
C SER A 554 -34.66 -6.63 -30.76
N VAL A 555 -35.74 -7.32 -30.46
CA VAL A 555 -36.31 -7.56 -29.13
C VAL A 555 -36.10 -9.02 -28.75
N ASP A 556 -35.28 -9.29 -27.74
CA ASP A 556 -34.92 -10.65 -27.26
C ASP A 556 -34.42 -11.59 -28.38
N GLY A 557 -33.67 -11.08 -29.33
CA GLY A 557 -33.16 -11.86 -30.44
C GLY A 557 -34.20 -12.34 -31.45
N LYS A 558 -35.44 -11.77 -31.45
CA LYS A 558 -36.42 -11.97 -32.49
C LYS A 558 -35.95 -11.33 -33.78
N GLU A 559 -36.64 -11.61 -34.89
CA GLU A 559 -36.36 -10.98 -36.19
C GLU A 559 -36.33 -9.45 -36.04
N PRO A 560 -35.29 -8.77 -36.53
CA PRO A 560 -35.19 -7.33 -36.44
C PRO A 560 -36.30 -6.60 -37.18
N GLU A 561 -36.86 -5.58 -36.54
CA GLU A 561 -37.78 -4.63 -37.18
C GLU A 561 -36.99 -3.39 -37.60
N THR A 562 -37.13 -2.96 -38.82
CA THR A 562 -36.50 -1.73 -39.33
C THR A 562 -37.58 -0.70 -39.66
N PHE A 563 -37.35 0.54 -39.22
CA PHE A 563 -38.27 1.64 -39.49
C PHE A 563 -37.51 2.94 -39.75
N ASP A 564 -38.09 3.78 -40.60
CA ASP A 564 -37.60 5.13 -40.86
C ASP A 564 -38.24 6.12 -39.87
N MET A 565 -37.46 7.06 -39.36
CA MET A 565 -38.00 8.20 -38.66
C MET A 565 -38.55 9.21 -39.67
N GLU A 566 -39.87 9.27 -39.81
CA GLU A 566 -40.55 10.24 -40.71
C GLU A 566 -40.69 11.61 -40.05
N ASN A 567 -40.65 11.66 -38.72
CA ASN A 567 -40.74 12.85 -37.88
C ASN A 567 -39.59 12.92 -36.92
N ASN A 568 -39.38 14.10 -36.31
CA ASN A 568 -38.34 14.27 -35.27
C ASN A 568 -38.58 13.44 -34.00
N ILE A 569 -39.78 12.89 -33.82
CA ILE A 569 -40.18 12.02 -32.72
C ILE A 569 -40.95 10.82 -33.28
N GLU A 570 -40.48 9.62 -32.98
CA GLU A 570 -41.14 8.36 -33.28
C GLU A 570 -41.36 7.54 -32.03
N ASN A 571 -42.54 6.89 -31.94
CA ASN A 571 -42.92 6.06 -30.82
C ASN A 571 -43.13 4.62 -31.24
N LYS A 572 -42.54 3.68 -30.50
CA LYS A 572 -42.70 2.23 -30.71
C LYS A 572 -43.09 1.55 -29.41
N SER A 573 -44.02 0.61 -29.47
CA SER A 573 -44.49 -0.17 -28.32
C SER A 573 -44.34 -1.66 -28.58
N TYR A 574 -43.76 -2.37 -27.63
CA TYR A 574 -43.57 -3.82 -27.72
C TYR A 574 -44.24 -4.53 -26.55
N LYS A 575 -45.01 -5.55 -26.86
CA LYS A 575 -45.58 -6.46 -25.85
C LYS A 575 -44.66 -7.64 -25.65
N VAL A 576 -44.33 -7.91 -24.39
CA VAL A 576 -43.45 -8.96 -23.93
C VAL A 576 -44.03 -9.59 -22.66
N ASN A 577 -43.34 -10.56 -22.06
CA ASN A 577 -43.82 -11.18 -20.82
C ASN A 577 -43.78 -10.19 -19.63
N PRO A 578 -44.83 -10.13 -18.82
CA PRO A 578 -44.83 -9.33 -17.59
C PRO A 578 -43.67 -9.69 -16.66
N TYR A 579 -43.11 -8.67 -15.97
CA TYR A 579 -42.00 -8.81 -15.03
C TYR A 579 -40.78 -9.55 -15.59
N SER A 580 -40.56 -9.48 -16.90
CA SER A 580 -39.41 -10.08 -17.57
C SER A 580 -38.35 -9.01 -17.85
N ILE A 581 -37.13 -9.45 -18.10
CA ILE A 581 -36.06 -8.60 -18.62
C ILE A 581 -35.88 -8.95 -20.09
N VAL A 582 -36.00 -7.94 -20.94
CA VAL A 582 -35.95 -8.03 -22.38
C VAL A 582 -34.71 -7.34 -22.88
N THR A 583 -33.97 -7.98 -23.76
CA THR A 583 -32.82 -7.35 -24.44
C THR A 583 -33.30 -6.62 -25.67
N LEU A 584 -33.02 -5.32 -25.76
CA LEU A 584 -33.21 -4.51 -26.96
C LEU A 584 -31.85 -4.23 -27.58
N GLN A 585 -31.72 -4.48 -28.85
CA GLN A 585 -30.52 -4.19 -29.63
C GLN A 585 -30.90 -3.28 -30.81
N PHE A 586 -30.15 -2.20 -30.95
CA PHE A 586 -30.39 -1.18 -31.95
C PHE A 586 -29.19 -1.06 -32.88
N ASP A 587 -29.51 -0.77 -34.16
CA ASP A 587 -28.55 -0.37 -35.18
C ASP A 587 -29.11 0.84 -35.91
N ASN A 588 -28.35 1.93 -35.92
CA ASN A 588 -28.73 3.20 -36.53
C ASN A 588 -27.80 3.47 -37.70
N ASP A 589 -28.35 3.85 -38.85
CA ASP A 589 -27.54 4.12 -40.04
C ASP A 589 -26.98 5.55 -40.10
N PHE A 590 -27.39 6.43 -39.20
CA PHE A 590 -26.95 7.82 -39.15
C PHE A 590 -26.23 8.16 -37.84
N VAL A 591 -25.17 8.96 -37.94
CA VAL A 591 -24.45 9.55 -36.80
C VAL A 591 -24.62 11.07 -36.86
N TYR A 592 -25.08 11.65 -35.75
CA TYR A 592 -25.28 13.09 -35.62
C TYR A 592 -23.94 13.84 -35.70
N PRO A 593 -23.71 14.71 -36.72
CA PRO A 593 -22.38 15.31 -36.95
C PRO A 593 -21.89 16.20 -35.82
N ASP A 594 -22.79 16.93 -35.16
CA ASP A 594 -22.43 17.90 -34.12
C ASP A 594 -22.32 17.27 -32.74
N ALA A 595 -22.65 16.00 -32.59
CA ALA A 595 -22.51 15.30 -31.30
C ALA A 595 -21.09 15.26 -30.78
N LYS A 596 -20.10 15.23 -31.67
CA LYS A 596 -18.68 15.28 -31.33
C LYS A 596 -18.28 16.53 -30.55
N GLN A 597 -18.94 17.66 -30.78
CA GLN A 597 -18.64 18.91 -30.08
C GLN A 597 -19.11 18.90 -28.60
N GLN A 598 -20.16 18.17 -28.30
CA GLN A 598 -20.76 18.09 -26.97
C GLN A 598 -20.14 17.03 -26.09
N ARG A 599 -19.63 15.91 -26.66
CA ARG A 599 -19.10 14.75 -25.90
C ARG A 599 -17.76 14.21 -26.43
N GLY A 600 -16.98 15.03 -27.06
CA GLY A 600 -15.70 14.63 -27.65
C GLY A 600 -15.90 13.85 -28.97
N GLU A 601 -15.20 12.71 -29.11
CA GLU A 601 -15.20 11.92 -30.35
C GLU A 601 -16.31 10.85 -30.41
N LEU A 602 -17.25 10.81 -29.45
CA LEU A 602 -18.29 9.78 -29.41
C LEU A 602 -19.30 9.95 -30.53
N PRO A 603 -19.54 8.92 -31.35
CA PRO A 603 -20.56 8.96 -32.40
C PRO A 603 -21.96 8.77 -31.79
N LEU A 604 -22.78 9.81 -31.76
CA LEU A 604 -24.15 9.76 -31.26
C LEU A 604 -25.15 9.79 -32.44
N SER A 605 -26.26 9.10 -32.28
CA SER A 605 -27.29 9.00 -33.33
C SER A 605 -28.61 9.67 -32.93
N VAL A 606 -29.37 9.07 -32.06
CA VAL A 606 -30.68 9.56 -31.60
C VAL A 606 -30.75 9.61 -30.09
N ILE A 607 -31.71 10.32 -29.54
CA ILE A 607 -32.10 10.24 -28.12
C ILE A 607 -33.27 9.27 -28.02
N MET A 608 -33.23 8.35 -27.07
CA MET A 608 -34.31 7.42 -26.80
C MET A 608 -34.74 7.50 -25.34
N ASN A 609 -36.04 7.61 -25.11
CA ASN A 609 -36.65 7.46 -23.81
C ASN A 609 -37.33 6.08 -23.73
N VAL A 610 -37.16 5.38 -22.63
CA VAL A 610 -37.75 4.07 -22.38
C VAL A 610 -38.72 4.18 -21.23
N THR A 611 -39.95 3.77 -21.43
CA THR A 611 -40.94 3.58 -20.37
C THR A 611 -41.46 2.13 -20.37
N THR A 612 -41.83 1.61 -19.23
CA THR A 612 -42.33 0.24 -19.08
C THR A 612 -43.54 0.20 -18.17
N SER A 613 -44.49 -0.65 -18.46
CA SER A 613 -45.73 -0.82 -17.70
C SER A 613 -46.11 -2.29 -17.44
#